data_c361492a4aca724f839de2a0e12793c0
#
_entry.id   c361492a4aca724f839de2a0e12793c0
#
_cell.length_a   1.000
_cell.length_b   1.000
_cell.length_c   1.000
_cell.angle_alpha   90.00
_cell.angle_beta   90.00
_cell.angle_gamma   90.00
#
_symmetry.space_group_name_H-M   'P 1'
#
loop_
_entity.id
_entity.type
_entity.pdbx_description
1 polymer ?
#
loop_
_entity_poly.entity_id
_entity_poly.type
_entity_poly.pdbx_seq_one_letter_code
_entity_poly.pdbx_strand_id
1 'polypeptide(L)'
;MARRSGRRPGNSGTREAILAAARRQFAAQGYDRTTMRGVAAEAGVDQALVAHFFGGKQGLFVEVIRLPFSPADLLPRLLEGDRETLGERIAGFMAAVLDDPEGRARVTSVVRAAASEPEVARMLREFMFDELWTPIADALGVEDAQLRVTLAASQIVGLIMARHVIEAEPLVSMTGEELAEHIAPTLQRYLTR
;
A
#
# COMPACT_ATOMS: atom_id res chain seq x y z
N MET A 1 8.88 -34.91 -39.81
CA MET A 1 9.35 -34.00 -38.77
C MET A 1 8.16 -33.27 -38.15
N ALA A 2 7.74 -33.70 -36.99
CA ALA A 2 6.56 -33.13 -36.29
C ALA A 2 6.96 -31.85 -35.58
N ARG A 3 6.32 -30.71 -35.91
CA ARG A 3 6.40 -29.46 -35.21
C ARG A 3 5.81 -29.62 -33.79
N ARG A 4 6.66 -29.60 -32.77
CA ARG A 4 6.24 -29.47 -31.38
C ARG A 4 5.48 -28.11 -31.22
N SER A 5 4.18 -28.20 -31.13
CA SER A 5 3.32 -27.11 -30.68
C SER A 5 3.68 -26.78 -29.23
N GLY A 6 4.44 -25.69 -29.02
CA GLY A 6 4.69 -25.14 -27.71
C GLY A 6 3.36 -24.70 -27.08
N ARG A 7 2.98 -25.34 -26.00
CA ARG A 7 1.85 -24.96 -25.15
C ARG A 7 2.07 -23.51 -24.73
N ARG A 8 1.23 -22.56 -25.20
CA ARG A 8 1.22 -21.18 -24.71
C ARG A 8 1.13 -21.25 -23.18
N PRO A 9 1.97 -20.49 -22.44
CA PRO A 9 1.81 -20.38 -20.99
C PRO A 9 0.36 -19.97 -20.71
N GLY A 10 -0.34 -20.76 -19.88
CA GLY A 10 -1.69 -20.40 -19.47
C GLY A 10 -1.69 -19.06 -18.75
N ASN A 11 -2.86 -18.45 -18.54
CA ASN A 11 -3.09 -17.13 -17.94
C ASN A 11 -2.25 -16.87 -16.65
N SER A 12 -1.95 -17.92 -15.87
CA SER A 12 -1.11 -17.86 -14.67
C SER A 12 0.37 -17.55 -14.98
N GLY A 13 0.97 -18.22 -15.96
CA GLY A 13 2.37 -17.99 -16.31
C GLY A 13 2.63 -16.58 -16.86
N THR A 14 1.67 -16.03 -17.59
CA THR A 14 1.75 -14.65 -18.09
C THR A 14 1.66 -13.64 -16.94
N ARG A 15 0.74 -13.83 -15.99
CA ARG A 15 0.61 -12.96 -14.81
C ARG A 15 1.88 -12.97 -13.97
N GLU A 16 2.47 -14.13 -13.74
CA GLU A 16 3.73 -14.27 -13.02
C GLU A 16 4.92 -13.60 -13.74
N ALA A 17 5.01 -13.72 -15.06
CA ALA A 17 6.05 -13.04 -15.84
C ALA A 17 5.95 -11.51 -15.73
N ILE A 18 4.72 -10.94 -15.78
CA ILE A 18 4.47 -9.52 -15.58
C ILE A 18 4.89 -9.08 -14.18
N LEU A 19 4.50 -9.82 -13.13
CA LEU A 19 4.90 -9.49 -11.75
C LEU A 19 6.42 -9.56 -11.55
N ALA A 20 7.10 -10.53 -12.16
CA ALA A 20 8.55 -10.62 -12.09
C ALA A 20 9.25 -9.44 -12.77
N ALA A 21 8.78 -9.02 -13.95
CA ALA A 21 9.29 -7.83 -14.65
C ALA A 21 9.01 -6.55 -13.83
N ALA A 22 7.79 -6.41 -13.30
CA ALA A 22 7.41 -5.27 -12.48
C ALA A 22 8.28 -5.13 -11.22
N ARG A 23 8.54 -6.24 -10.50
CA ARG A 23 9.44 -6.23 -9.33
C ARG A 23 10.82 -5.70 -9.68
N ARG A 24 11.41 -6.15 -10.80
CA ARG A 24 12.74 -5.69 -11.24
C ARG A 24 12.72 -4.20 -11.58
N GLN A 25 11.71 -3.73 -12.32
CA GLN A 25 11.65 -2.32 -12.72
C GLN A 25 11.38 -1.38 -11.54
N PHE A 26 10.44 -1.73 -10.66
CA PHE A 26 10.20 -0.94 -9.45
C PHE A 26 11.44 -0.89 -8.55
N ALA A 27 12.14 -2.00 -8.36
CA ALA A 27 13.38 -2.03 -7.57
C ALA A 27 14.48 -1.16 -8.21
N ALA A 28 14.68 -1.26 -9.51
CA ALA A 28 15.77 -0.55 -10.20
C ALA A 28 15.54 0.96 -10.29
N GLN A 29 14.33 1.41 -10.56
CA GLN A 29 14.05 2.81 -10.91
C GLN A 29 13.00 3.52 -10.03
N GLY A 30 12.34 2.81 -9.11
CA GLY A 30 11.30 3.33 -8.24
C GLY A 30 9.91 3.26 -8.83
N TYR A 31 8.92 3.70 -8.02
CA TYR A 31 7.54 3.75 -8.47
C TYR A 31 7.36 4.75 -9.62
N ASP A 32 7.81 6.00 -9.46
CA ASP A 32 7.54 7.10 -10.40
C ASP A 32 7.99 6.81 -11.82
N ARG A 33 9.22 6.34 -11.99
CA ARG A 33 9.84 6.13 -13.32
C ARG A 33 9.45 4.82 -13.99
N THR A 34 8.85 3.88 -13.25
CA THR A 34 8.36 2.62 -13.83
C THR A 34 7.11 2.89 -14.68
N THR A 35 7.07 2.33 -15.89
CA THR A 35 5.95 2.50 -16.83
C THR A 35 5.33 1.15 -17.20
N MET A 36 4.01 1.14 -17.43
CA MET A 36 3.29 -0.06 -17.90
C MET A 36 3.86 -0.61 -19.20
N ARG A 37 4.30 0.28 -20.11
CA ARG A 37 4.94 -0.11 -21.38
C ARG A 37 6.30 -0.77 -21.13
N GLY A 38 7.09 -0.25 -20.23
CA GLY A 38 8.39 -0.84 -19.87
C GLY A 38 8.23 -2.25 -19.30
N VAL A 39 7.31 -2.41 -18.34
CA VAL A 39 6.99 -3.72 -17.75
C VAL A 39 6.48 -4.71 -18.80
N ALA A 40 5.59 -4.29 -19.69
CA ALA A 40 5.08 -5.12 -20.77
C ALA A 40 6.19 -5.59 -21.73
N ALA A 41 7.08 -4.67 -22.14
CA ALA A 41 8.22 -4.98 -22.98
C ALA A 41 9.17 -6.00 -22.34
N GLU A 42 9.49 -5.83 -21.06
CA GLU A 42 10.35 -6.75 -20.30
C GLU A 42 9.71 -8.11 -20.07
N ALA A 43 8.39 -8.14 -19.85
CA ALA A 43 7.63 -9.38 -19.70
C ALA A 43 7.35 -10.10 -21.04
N GLY A 44 7.63 -9.46 -22.17
CA GLY A 44 7.34 -10.00 -23.51
C GLY A 44 5.86 -10.09 -23.84
N VAL A 45 5.04 -9.14 -23.35
CA VAL A 45 3.59 -9.11 -23.51
C VAL A 45 3.12 -7.76 -24.05
N ASP A 46 1.85 -7.70 -24.48
CA ASP A 46 1.21 -6.43 -24.84
C ASP A 46 0.85 -5.62 -23.57
N GLN A 47 0.99 -4.28 -23.64
CA GLN A 47 0.64 -3.38 -22.53
C GLN A 47 -0.84 -3.50 -22.13
N ALA A 48 -1.74 -3.73 -23.08
CA ALA A 48 -3.16 -3.93 -22.80
C ALA A 48 -3.40 -5.16 -21.91
N LEU A 49 -2.55 -6.19 -22.04
CA LEU A 49 -2.64 -7.37 -21.19
C LEU A 49 -2.20 -7.07 -19.75
N VAL A 50 -1.19 -6.23 -19.56
CA VAL A 50 -0.79 -5.77 -18.20
C VAL A 50 -1.92 -4.98 -17.57
N ALA A 51 -2.54 -4.06 -18.31
CA ALA A 51 -3.70 -3.29 -17.82
C ALA A 51 -4.91 -4.19 -17.53
N HIS A 52 -5.15 -5.21 -18.33
CA HIS A 52 -6.21 -6.18 -18.10
C HIS A 52 -6.04 -6.96 -16.79
N PHE A 53 -4.82 -7.39 -16.47
CA PHE A 53 -4.57 -8.16 -15.24
C PHE A 53 -4.54 -7.33 -13.96
N PHE A 54 -4.11 -6.07 -14.04
CA PHE A 54 -3.76 -5.28 -12.85
C PHE A 54 -4.51 -3.93 -12.78
N GLY A 55 -5.31 -3.57 -13.77
CA GLY A 55 -6.06 -2.32 -13.83
C GLY A 55 -5.20 -1.08 -14.12
N GLY A 56 -3.90 -1.13 -13.83
CA GLY A 56 -2.99 0.00 -14.02
C GLY A 56 -1.70 -0.16 -13.20
N LYS A 57 -0.87 0.90 -13.19
CA LYS A 57 0.41 0.92 -12.48
C LYS A 57 0.22 0.77 -10.97
N GLN A 58 -0.80 1.44 -10.40
CA GLN A 58 -1.15 1.36 -8.98
C GLN A 58 -1.49 -0.08 -8.57
N GLY A 59 -2.44 -0.73 -9.28
CA GLY A 59 -2.83 -2.11 -8.98
C GLY A 59 -1.68 -3.11 -9.18
N LEU A 60 -0.84 -2.90 -10.21
CA LEU A 60 0.37 -3.69 -10.40
C LEU A 60 1.35 -3.55 -9.22
N PHE A 61 1.54 -2.35 -8.70
CA PHE A 61 2.42 -2.10 -7.57
C PHE A 61 1.89 -2.73 -6.28
N VAL A 62 0.59 -2.55 -5.98
CA VAL A 62 -0.08 -3.19 -4.84
C VAL A 62 0.15 -4.71 -4.82
N GLU A 63 0.03 -5.36 -5.98
CA GLU A 63 0.30 -6.79 -6.11
C GLU A 63 1.78 -7.14 -5.92
N VAL A 64 2.71 -6.31 -6.41
CA VAL A 64 4.15 -6.52 -6.28
C VAL A 64 4.60 -6.46 -4.84
N ILE A 65 4.17 -5.45 -4.08
CA ILE A 65 4.52 -5.29 -2.66
C ILE A 65 3.56 -6.00 -1.71
N ARG A 66 2.46 -6.57 -2.25
CA ARG A 66 1.45 -7.30 -1.49
C ARG A 66 0.78 -6.49 -0.40
N LEU A 67 0.49 -5.20 -0.68
CA LEU A 67 -0.32 -4.40 0.23
C LEU A 67 -1.70 -5.06 0.43
N PRO A 68 -2.26 -5.04 1.65
CA PRO A 68 -3.58 -5.61 1.92
C PRO A 68 -4.74 -4.71 1.48
N PHE A 69 -4.46 -3.60 0.83
CA PHE A 69 -5.46 -2.64 0.34
C PHE A 69 -5.00 -1.95 -0.94
N SER A 70 -5.97 -1.43 -1.69
CA SER A 70 -5.77 -0.54 -2.84
C SER A 70 -6.09 0.90 -2.42
N PRO A 71 -5.19 1.88 -2.64
CA PRO A 71 -5.52 3.29 -2.42
C PRO A 71 -6.76 3.75 -3.21
N ALA A 72 -6.97 3.27 -4.43
CA ALA A 72 -8.13 3.60 -5.25
C ALA A 72 -9.46 3.22 -4.57
N ASP A 73 -9.49 2.09 -3.85
CA ASP A 73 -10.68 1.63 -3.13
C ASP A 73 -10.79 2.25 -1.73
N LEU A 74 -9.65 2.59 -1.13
CA LEU A 74 -9.56 3.12 0.22
C LEU A 74 -9.93 4.62 0.30
N LEU A 75 -9.36 5.44 -0.61
CA LEU A 75 -9.51 6.90 -0.57
C LEU A 75 -10.97 7.37 -0.56
N PRO A 76 -11.86 6.88 -1.43
CA PRO A 76 -13.27 7.28 -1.39
C PRO A 76 -13.90 7.01 -0.03
N ARG A 77 -13.60 5.86 0.57
CA ARG A 77 -14.15 5.45 1.89
C ARG A 77 -13.60 6.29 3.04
N LEU A 78 -12.33 6.70 2.97
CA LEU A 78 -11.73 7.56 3.98
C LEU A 78 -12.23 9.01 3.88
N LEU A 79 -12.45 9.50 2.66
CA LEU A 79 -12.85 10.87 2.40
C LEU A 79 -14.37 11.08 2.42
N GLU A 80 -15.15 10.01 2.44
CA GLU A 80 -16.62 10.08 2.61
C GLU A 80 -16.98 10.45 4.05
N GLY A 81 -17.88 11.44 4.21
CA GLY A 81 -18.37 11.90 5.50
C GLY A 81 -17.63 13.10 6.08
N ASP A 82 -17.84 13.36 7.37
CA ASP A 82 -17.32 14.53 8.07
C ASP A 82 -15.80 14.44 8.28
N ARG A 83 -15.13 15.57 8.11
CA ARG A 83 -13.69 15.70 8.40
C ARG A 83 -13.36 15.45 9.88
N GLU A 84 -14.29 15.80 10.77
CA GLU A 84 -14.14 15.63 12.22
C GLU A 84 -14.11 14.16 12.66
N THR A 85 -14.47 13.22 11.78
CA THR A 85 -14.40 11.76 12.03
C THR A 85 -13.39 11.02 11.14
N LEU A 86 -12.53 11.76 10.41
CA LEU A 86 -11.52 11.15 9.53
C LEU A 86 -10.53 10.28 10.32
N GLY A 87 -10.11 10.72 11.50
CA GLY A 87 -9.23 9.96 12.38
C GLY A 87 -9.83 8.62 12.80
N GLU A 88 -11.12 8.60 13.11
CA GLU A 88 -11.86 7.37 13.44
C GLU A 88 -11.93 6.42 12.24
N ARG A 89 -12.21 6.93 11.03
CA ARG A 89 -12.26 6.11 9.81
C ARG A 89 -10.90 5.48 9.50
N ILE A 90 -9.82 6.25 9.65
CA ILE A 90 -8.45 5.72 9.44
C ILE A 90 -8.11 4.68 10.50
N ALA A 91 -8.38 4.96 11.77
CA ALA A 91 -8.13 4.02 12.86
C ALA A 91 -8.93 2.73 12.71
N GLY A 92 -10.23 2.82 12.39
CA GLY A 92 -11.09 1.67 12.15
C GLY A 92 -10.65 0.84 10.94
N PHE A 93 -10.23 1.49 9.85
CA PHE A 93 -9.65 0.77 8.71
C PHE A 93 -8.38 0.00 9.11
N MET A 94 -7.48 0.64 9.85
CA MET A 94 -6.25 -0.03 10.31
C MET A 94 -6.54 -1.17 11.27
N ALA A 95 -7.50 -1.02 12.19
CA ALA A 95 -7.96 -2.08 13.06
C ALA A 95 -8.44 -3.29 12.24
N ALA A 96 -9.29 -3.08 11.25
CA ALA A 96 -9.79 -4.15 10.39
C ALA A 96 -8.67 -4.88 9.63
N VAL A 97 -7.65 -4.16 9.13
CA VAL A 97 -6.47 -4.76 8.47
C VAL A 97 -5.64 -5.58 9.46
N LEU A 98 -5.47 -5.09 10.70
CA LEU A 98 -4.63 -5.75 11.71
C LEU A 98 -5.35 -6.92 12.40
N ASP A 99 -6.67 -6.94 12.44
CA ASP A 99 -7.45 -8.06 12.98
C ASP A 99 -7.54 -9.22 11.97
N ASP A 100 -7.48 -8.92 10.66
CA ASP A 100 -7.35 -9.97 9.64
C ASP A 100 -5.92 -10.57 9.65
N PRO A 101 -5.76 -11.88 9.91
CA PRO A 101 -4.42 -12.51 9.98
C PRO A 101 -3.59 -12.33 8.71
N GLU A 102 -4.20 -12.36 7.52
CA GLU A 102 -3.51 -12.19 6.26
C GLU A 102 -3.12 -10.72 6.03
N GLY A 103 -4.02 -9.78 6.27
CA GLY A 103 -3.80 -8.34 6.21
C GLY A 103 -2.66 -7.91 7.12
N ARG A 104 -2.70 -8.37 8.38
CA ARG A 104 -1.66 -8.15 9.38
C ARG A 104 -0.30 -8.67 8.93
N ALA A 105 -0.24 -9.92 8.45
CA ALA A 105 1.02 -10.51 7.99
C ALA A 105 1.61 -9.73 6.81
N ARG A 106 0.77 -9.31 5.86
CA ARG A 106 1.18 -8.51 4.69
C ARG A 106 1.71 -7.14 5.09
N VAL A 107 0.97 -6.36 5.89
CA VAL A 107 1.41 -5.01 6.28
C VAL A 107 2.65 -5.06 7.14
N THR A 108 2.76 -6.02 8.07
CA THR A 108 3.97 -6.21 8.89
C THR A 108 5.19 -6.55 8.03
N SER A 109 5.02 -7.40 7.02
CA SER A 109 6.08 -7.76 6.07
C SER A 109 6.56 -6.55 5.27
N VAL A 110 5.64 -5.71 4.78
CA VAL A 110 5.97 -4.48 4.04
C VAL A 110 6.74 -3.50 4.92
N VAL A 111 6.29 -3.29 6.18
CA VAL A 111 6.96 -2.38 7.13
C VAL A 111 8.36 -2.89 7.48
N ARG A 112 8.53 -4.19 7.73
CA ARG A 112 9.85 -4.80 7.97
C ARG A 112 10.78 -4.65 6.77
N ALA A 113 10.29 -4.92 5.56
CA ALA A 113 11.08 -4.78 4.34
C ALA A 113 11.51 -3.32 4.12
N ALA A 114 10.61 -2.35 4.30
CA ALA A 114 10.92 -0.93 4.20
C ALA A 114 11.93 -0.46 5.27
N ALA A 115 11.93 -1.06 6.46
CA ALA A 115 12.92 -0.75 7.49
C ALA A 115 14.32 -1.32 7.21
N SER A 116 14.40 -2.40 6.42
CA SER A 116 15.66 -3.13 6.16
C SER A 116 16.27 -2.83 4.78
N GLU A 117 15.46 -2.48 3.79
CA GLU A 117 15.83 -2.37 2.39
C GLU A 117 15.55 -0.96 1.86
N PRO A 118 16.60 -0.12 1.64
CA PRO A 118 16.42 1.27 1.18
C PRO A 118 15.63 1.41 -0.13
N GLU A 119 15.75 0.44 -1.04
CA GLU A 119 15.00 0.40 -2.31
C GLU A 119 13.51 0.22 -2.06
N VAL A 120 13.13 -0.67 -1.13
CA VAL A 120 11.72 -0.89 -0.74
C VAL A 120 11.16 0.35 -0.06
N ALA A 121 11.93 0.96 0.85
CA ALA A 121 11.55 2.21 1.51
C ALA A 121 11.29 3.34 0.50
N ARG A 122 12.17 3.48 -0.50
CA ARG A 122 12.01 4.48 -1.57
C ARG A 122 10.74 4.23 -2.39
N MET A 123 10.56 3.01 -2.88
CA MET A 123 9.38 2.64 -3.68
C MET A 123 8.07 2.85 -2.92
N LEU A 124 8.04 2.41 -1.66
CA LEU A 124 6.85 2.57 -0.81
C LEU A 124 6.56 4.03 -0.54
N ARG A 125 7.59 4.83 -0.24
CA ARG A 125 7.45 6.28 -0.03
C ARG A 125 6.86 6.97 -1.26
N GLU A 126 7.44 6.79 -2.45
CA GLU A 126 6.93 7.36 -3.71
C GLU A 126 5.46 6.98 -3.91
N PHE A 127 5.14 5.69 -3.82
CA PHE A 127 3.79 5.19 -3.96
C PHE A 127 2.80 5.79 -2.93
N MET A 128 3.17 5.79 -1.65
CA MET A 128 2.29 6.30 -0.60
C MET A 128 2.05 7.80 -0.71
N PHE A 129 3.08 8.57 -1.12
CA PHE A 129 2.93 10.00 -1.37
C PHE A 129 1.98 10.27 -2.52
N ASP A 130 2.20 9.63 -3.67
CA ASP A 130 1.42 9.90 -4.88
C ASP A 130 -0.02 9.40 -4.78
N GLU A 131 -0.20 8.20 -4.25
CA GLU A 131 -1.46 7.48 -4.36
C GLU A 131 -2.35 7.61 -3.11
N LEU A 132 -1.82 8.06 -1.97
CA LEU A 132 -2.59 8.14 -0.73
C LEU A 132 -2.43 9.48 0.00
N TRP A 133 -1.20 9.88 0.33
CA TRP A 133 -0.99 11.01 1.24
C TRP A 133 -1.27 12.36 0.58
N THR A 134 -0.83 12.59 -0.64
CA THR A 134 -1.13 13.82 -1.38
C THR A 134 -2.63 13.95 -1.64
N PRO A 135 -3.35 12.94 -2.14
CA PRO A 135 -4.81 13.03 -2.26
C PRO A 135 -5.54 13.33 -0.95
N ILE A 136 -5.11 12.76 0.18
CA ILE A 136 -5.70 13.09 1.49
C ILE A 136 -5.38 14.54 1.87
N ALA A 137 -4.14 14.98 1.70
CA ALA A 137 -3.72 16.35 2.01
C ALA A 137 -4.49 17.39 1.18
N ASP A 138 -4.67 17.13 -0.11
CA ASP A 138 -5.45 17.99 -1.02
C ASP A 138 -6.93 18.07 -0.58
N ALA A 139 -7.50 16.95 -0.18
CA ALA A 139 -8.88 16.90 0.33
C ALA A 139 -9.05 17.64 1.67
N LEU A 140 -8.00 17.65 2.51
CA LEU A 140 -8.03 18.40 3.77
C LEU A 140 -8.05 19.91 3.54
N GLY A 141 -7.28 20.43 2.59
CA GLY A 141 -7.25 21.85 2.26
C GLY A 141 -6.87 22.76 3.43
N VAL A 142 -6.04 22.26 4.36
CA VAL A 142 -5.54 23.02 5.52
C VAL A 142 -4.07 23.37 5.33
N GLU A 143 -3.58 24.36 6.10
CA GLU A 143 -2.17 24.70 6.13
C GLU A 143 -1.33 23.48 6.60
N ASP A 144 -0.17 23.29 6.01
CA ASP A 144 0.73 22.15 6.31
C ASP A 144 0.10 20.74 6.15
N ALA A 145 -0.95 20.61 5.30
CA ALA A 145 -1.68 19.35 5.13
C ALA A 145 -0.78 18.15 4.88
N GLN A 146 0.27 18.30 4.05
CA GLN A 146 1.23 17.24 3.77
C GLN A 146 2.00 16.80 5.02
N LEU A 147 2.46 17.75 5.85
CA LEU A 147 3.11 17.43 7.13
C LEU A 147 2.13 16.70 8.06
N ARG A 148 0.90 17.17 8.15
CA ARG A 148 -0.15 16.60 9.01
C ARG A 148 -0.48 15.16 8.65
N VAL A 149 -0.66 14.88 7.36
CA VAL A 149 -0.89 13.52 6.85
C VAL A 149 0.33 12.62 7.13
N THR A 150 1.53 13.13 6.94
CA THR A 150 2.77 12.38 7.22
C THR A 150 2.91 12.06 8.71
N LEU A 151 2.57 12.99 9.60
CA LEU A 151 2.54 12.74 11.05
C LEU A 151 1.50 11.68 11.42
N ALA A 152 0.29 11.74 10.87
CA ALA A 152 -0.73 10.71 11.08
C ALA A 152 -0.24 9.33 10.59
N ALA A 153 0.35 9.26 9.39
CA ALA A 153 0.92 8.02 8.86
C ALA A 153 2.05 7.46 9.74
N SER A 154 2.89 8.32 10.31
CA SER A 154 3.97 7.90 11.20
C SER A 154 3.46 7.22 12.48
N GLN A 155 2.30 7.64 13.00
CA GLN A 155 1.66 6.98 14.16
C GLN A 155 1.23 5.56 13.81
N ILE A 156 0.65 5.37 12.64
CA ILE A 156 0.21 4.05 12.16
C ILE A 156 1.40 3.12 11.97
N VAL A 157 2.46 3.57 11.31
CA VAL A 157 3.69 2.79 11.12
C VAL A 157 4.33 2.46 12.47
N GLY A 158 4.41 3.44 13.37
CA GLY A 158 4.92 3.24 14.73
C GLY A 158 4.13 2.20 15.52
N LEU A 159 2.79 2.24 15.43
CA LEU A 159 1.91 1.26 16.08
C LEU A 159 2.13 -0.15 15.52
N ILE A 160 2.22 -0.31 14.19
CA ILE A 160 2.50 -1.59 13.55
C ILE A 160 3.86 -2.13 14.03
N MET A 161 4.89 -1.29 14.06
CA MET A 161 6.22 -1.66 14.54
C MET A 161 6.20 -2.09 16.01
N ALA A 162 5.60 -1.29 16.88
CA ALA A 162 5.55 -1.57 18.32
C ALA A 162 4.77 -2.86 18.62
N ARG A 163 3.60 -3.05 17.98
CA ARG A 163 2.72 -4.19 18.24
C ARG A 163 3.18 -5.50 17.60
N HIS A 164 3.65 -5.46 16.33
CA HIS A 164 3.85 -6.66 15.51
C HIS A 164 5.30 -6.95 15.14
N VAL A 165 6.23 -6.05 15.46
CA VAL A 165 7.67 -6.25 15.21
C VAL A 165 8.45 -6.30 16.51
N ILE A 166 8.17 -5.37 17.43
CA ILE A 166 8.80 -5.30 18.77
C ILE A 166 8.04 -6.15 19.79
N GLU A 167 6.74 -6.37 19.54
CA GLU A 167 5.82 -7.12 20.41
C GLU A 167 5.72 -6.51 21.81
N ALA A 168 5.55 -5.18 21.85
CA ALA A 168 5.49 -4.42 23.10
C ALA A 168 4.12 -4.56 23.79
N GLU A 169 4.14 -5.03 25.05
CA GLU A 169 2.94 -4.98 25.89
C GLU A 169 2.68 -3.55 26.43
N PRO A 170 1.41 -3.15 26.61
CA PRO A 170 0.19 -3.94 26.46
C PRO A 170 -0.38 -3.97 25.02
N LEU A 171 0.27 -3.37 24.02
CA LEU A 171 -0.25 -3.24 22.65
C LEU A 171 -0.57 -4.59 22.00
N VAL A 172 0.23 -5.62 22.30
CA VAL A 172 0.03 -6.97 21.74
C VAL A 172 -1.30 -7.57 22.19
N SER A 173 -1.62 -7.39 23.47
CA SER A 173 -2.82 -7.97 24.11
C SER A 173 -4.11 -7.21 23.80
N MET A 174 -4.05 -5.97 23.29
CA MET A 174 -5.22 -5.16 22.95
C MET A 174 -5.91 -5.70 21.69
N THR A 175 -7.24 -5.54 21.61
CA THR A 175 -8.00 -5.76 20.38
C THR A 175 -7.75 -4.63 19.36
N GLY A 176 -8.10 -4.84 18.09
CA GLY A 176 -8.05 -3.78 17.08
C GLY A 176 -8.97 -2.61 17.40
N GLU A 177 -10.16 -2.90 17.97
CA GLU A 177 -11.13 -1.89 18.38
C GLU A 177 -10.57 -0.99 19.51
N GLU A 178 -10.03 -1.59 20.57
CA GLU A 178 -9.38 -0.84 21.66
C GLU A 178 -8.24 0.05 21.14
N LEU A 179 -7.41 -0.47 20.23
CA LEU A 179 -6.35 0.33 19.61
C LEU A 179 -6.90 1.47 18.76
N ALA A 180 -7.97 1.24 18.00
CA ALA A 180 -8.60 2.28 17.20
C ALA A 180 -9.16 3.40 18.08
N GLU A 181 -9.82 3.09 19.19
CA GLU A 181 -10.32 4.07 20.16
C GLU A 181 -9.18 4.94 20.72
N HIS A 182 -8.04 4.36 21.04
CA HIS A 182 -6.91 5.10 21.59
C HIS A 182 -6.16 5.95 20.57
N ILE A 183 -6.04 5.48 19.31
CA ILE A 183 -5.25 6.20 18.30
C ILE A 183 -6.06 7.24 17.51
N ALA A 184 -7.38 7.02 17.34
CA ALA A 184 -8.23 7.89 16.55
C ALA A 184 -8.18 9.38 16.95
N PRO A 185 -8.22 9.75 18.25
CA PRO A 185 -8.12 11.15 18.66
C PRO A 185 -6.77 11.79 18.29
N THR A 186 -5.70 11.04 18.32
CA THR A 186 -4.36 11.51 17.93
C THR A 186 -4.28 11.74 16.42
N LEU A 187 -4.78 10.79 15.62
CA LEU A 187 -4.86 10.95 14.16
C LEU A 187 -5.72 12.16 13.79
N GLN A 188 -6.90 12.29 14.43
CA GLN A 188 -7.81 13.42 14.21
C GLN A 188 -7.15 14.76 14.49
N ARG A 189 -6.41 14.85 15.60
CA ARG A 189 -5.69 16.08 15.97
C ARG A 189 -4.62 16.48 14.92
N TYR A 190 -3.91 15.52 14.33
CA TYR A 190 -2.97 15.83 13.25
C TYR A 190 -3.69 16.30 11.99
N LEU A 191 -4.81 15.68 11.64
CA LEU A 191 -5.48 15.92 10.37
C LEU A 191 -6.32 17.20 10.33
N THR A 192 -6.88 17.65 11.46
CA THR A 192 -7.89 18.73 11.46
C THR A 192 -7.64 19.92 12.41
N ARG A 193 -6.57 19.87 13.23
CA ARG A 193 -6.31 20.95 14.22
C ARG A 193 -5.00 21.67 14.05
#